data_9d9abb5db8e4856cdaeb7f3ebab45f81
#
_entry.id   9d9abb5db8e4856cdaeb7f3ebab45f81
#
_cell.length_a   1.000
_cell.length_b   1.000
_cell.length_c   1.000
_cell.angle_alpha   90.00
_cell.angle_beta   90.00
_cell.angle_gamma   90.00
#
_symmetry.space_group_name_H-M   'P 1'
#
loop_
_entity.id
_entity.type
_entity.pdbx_description
1 polymer ?
#
loop_
_entity_poly.entity_id
_entity_poly.type
_entity_poly.pdbx_seq_one_letter_code
_entity_poly.pdbx_strand_id
1 'polypeptide(L)'
;MSTDGEGSVDTTPPPEAIPDAADGCVVWHRRHLRTRDHPALTYAAREYDTLLPLFVFDPRFYGDDGLACDARIRFLHESLVDLDGQYRQHGGRLSYAHGDPIEILSGFQEAGWEIVATADPTGRYGWQRDNAAAADCDVTFVDGDGLVRDAADPREGWSDAVEEWFTDDQYAWDPEAVSLAAVETPVTIDRIESAYDISPTKTDVPPGGTEAARDRLRLFTDAIGSYPGNISAPVDAESGTSRLSPYLRFGCLSVREGYQYVDANASGRGKEMFISRLYWNRHYNQKLEDWPGWMDRAVNPAMEGFHADSHDPELIAAWKQGQTGYPMVDASMRCLAATGWLNFRMRAMCASFLCDLLQQPWKIGADWFYYHLIDADPAINYTQFQTQAGMVGVNMLRIYNPRKQVQDNDPDGEFIREWIPELAGLPDEHLDQPEKTPLHVQADCGVSIGED
;
A
#
# COMPACT_ATOMS: atom_id res chain seq x y z
N MET A 1 41.04 -0.80 9.10
CA MET A 1 40.53 -1.01 10.47
C MET A 1 39.19 -1.64 10.31
N SER A 2 39.07 -2.85 10.77
CA SER A 2 37.95 -3.77 10.62
C SER A 2 36.67 -3.15 11.17
N THR A 3 35.61 -3.10 10.36
CA THR A 3 34.24 -2.82 10.81
C THR A 3 33.57 -4.16 11.08
N ASP A 4 33.94 -4.75 12.22
CA ASP A 4 33.20 -5.87 12.80
C ASP A 4 32.05 -5.31 13.61
N GLY A 5 30.84 -5.42 13.09
CA GLY A 5 29.63 -4.94 13.75
C GLY A 5 28.33 -5.15 13.00
N GLU A 6 28.31 -5.96 11.96
CA GLU A 6 27.05 -6.47 11.43
C GLU A 6 26.52 -7.55 12.37
N GLY A 7 25.59 -7.18 13.24
CA GLY A 7 24.79 -8.12 13.99
C GLY A 7 23.95 -8.97 13.03
N SER A 8 24.54 -10.07 12.52
CA SER A 8 23.75 -11.05 11.77
C SER A 8 22.61 -11.53 12.67
N VAL A 9 21.39 -11.17 12.31
CA VAL A 9 20.22 -11.85 12.84
C VAL A 9 20.32 -13.26 12.29
N ASP A 10 20.65 -14.25 13.15
CA ASP A 10 20.71 -15.65 12.79
C ASP A 10 19.28 -16.07 12.39
N THR A 11 19.07 -16.48 11.16
CA THR A 11 17.90 -16.04 10.38
C THR A 11 16.92 -17.14 10.07
N THR A 12 17.33 -18.38 10.21
CA THR A 12 16.47 -19.51 9.88
C THR A 12 16.21 -20.29 11.15
N PRO A 13 14.95 -20.73 11.44
CA PRO A 13 14.77 -21.72 12.48
C PRO A 13 15.65 -22.91 12.11
N PRO A 14 16.55 -23.35 13.00
CA PRO A 14 17.35 -24.53 12.69
C PRO A 14 16.39 -25.69 12.43
N PRO A 15 16.68 -26.59 11.47
CA PRO A 15 15.78 -27.69 11.13
C PRO A 15 15.29 -28.50 12.33
N GLU A 16 16.11 -28.58 13.39
CA GLU A 16 15.82 -29.23 14.68
C GLU A 16 14.73 -28.49 15.50
N ALA A 17 14.43 -27.23 15.19
CA ALA A 17 13.38 -26.44 15.85
C ALA A 17 12.02 -26.53 15.14
N ILE A 18 11.99 -27.06 13.91
CA ILE A 18 10.75 -27.27 13.17
C ILE A 18 10.10 -28.54 13.74
N PRO A 19 8.88 -28.45 14.31
CA PRO A 19 8.22 -29.65 14.84
C PRO A 19 7.92 -30.64 13.69
N ASP A 20 7.96 -31.94 14.01
CA ASP A 20 7.55 -32.97 13.04
C ASP A 20 6.08 -32.75 12.63
N ALA A 21 5.82 -32.81 11.34
CA ALA A 21 4.50 -32.69 10.78
C ALA A 21 3.95 -34.07 10.37
N ALA A 22 2.93 -34.55 11.10
CA ALA A 22 2.02 -35.54 10.57
C ALA A 22 0.73 -34.77 10.23
N ASP A 23 0.36 -34.63 8.96
CA ASP A 23 -0.79 -33.87 8.48
C ASP A 23 -0.80 -32.37 8.89
N GLY A 24 0.36 -31.72 8.85
CA GLY A 24 0.55 -30.31 9.21
C GLY A 24 0.66 -29.38 7.99
N CYS A 25 0.14 -28.17 8.13
CA CYS A 25 0.20 -27.14 7.11
C CYS A 25 0.73 -25.81 7.66
N VAL A 26 1.72 -25.23 7.00
CA VAL A 26 2.16 -23.85 7.20
C VAL A 26 1.18 -22.91 6.50
N VAL A 27 0.56 -22.00 7.24
CA VAL A 27 -0.18 -20.88 6.69
C VAL A 27 0.77 -19.70 6.55
N TRP A 28 1.30 -19.51 5.35
CA TRP A 28 2.26 -18.46 5.06
C TRP A 28 1.58 -17.11 4.85
N HIS A 29 1.65 -16.25 5.88
CA HIS A 29 1.18 -14.87 5.81
C HIS A 29 2.17 -13.99 5.07
N ARG A 30 1.69 -13.21 4.09
CA ARG A 30 2.45 -12.19 3.36
C ARG A 30 1.75 -10.85 3.47
N ARG A 31 0.55 -10.75 3.02
CA ARG A 31 -0.53 -9.81 3.33
C ARG A 31 -1.70 -10.64 3.88
N HIS A 32 -2.90 -10.10 3.94
CA HIS A 32 -4.03 -10.72 4.65
C HIS A 32 -3.75 -10.93 6.15
N LEU A 33 -3.27 -9.83 6.81
CA LEU A 33 -2.88 -9.87 8.22
C LEU A 33 -4.10 -9.83 9.15
N ARG A 34 -4.90 -10.89 9.04
CA ARG A 34 -6.13 -11.13 9.81
C ARG A 34 -6.41 -12.63 9.86
N THR A 35 -7.27 -13.06 10.78
CA THR A 35 -7.74 -14.45 10.87
C THR A 35 -9.16 -14.62 10.33
N ARG A 36 -9.94 -13.55 10.22
CA ARG A 36 -11.30 -13.55 9.71
C ARG A 36 -11.31 -13.25 8.21
N ASP A 37 -12.26 -13.86 7.47
CA ASP A 37 -12.37 -13.73 6.01
C ASP A 37 -11.03 -13.98 5.29
N HIS A 38 -10.34 -15.07 5.68
CA HIS A 38 -9.01 -15.41 5.21
C HIS A 38 -9.02 -16.71 4.40
N PRO A 39 -8.86 -16.65 3.07
CA PRO A 39 -9.01 -17.82 2.18
C PRO A 39 -8.07 -18.97 2.56
N ALA A 40 -6.75 -18.73 2.61
CA ALA A 40 -5.78 -19.79 2.89
C ALA A 40 -5.94 -20.40 4.28
N LEU A 41 -6.22 -19.59 5.32
CA LEU A 41 -6.45 -20.11 6.68
C LEU A 41 -7.70 -20.99 6.73
N THR A 42 -8.78 -20.58 6.05
CA THR A 42 -10.02 -21.37 5.98
C THR A 42 -9.82 -22.67 5.20
N TYR A 43 -9.06 -22.63 4.09
CA TYR A 43 -8.69 -23.82 3.35
C TYR A 43 -7.85 -24.76 4.21
N ALA A 44 -6.77 -24.26 4.83
CA ALA A 44 -5.89 -25.05 5.66
C ALA A 44 -6.62 -25.71 6.84
N ALA A 45 -7.54 -24.99 7.49
CA ALA A 45 -8.34 -25.55 8.60
C ALA A 45 -9.35 -26.63 8.20
N ARG A 46 -9.65 -26.75 6.90
CA ARG A 46 -10.53 -27.82 6.36
C ARG A 46 -9.75 -29.07 5.94
N GLU A 47 -8.53 -28.88 5.49
CA GLU A 47 -7.72 -29.94 4.88
C GLU A 47 -6.70 -30.57 5.85
N TYR A 48 -6.33 -29.88 6.95
CA TYR A 48 -5.26 -30.29 7.85
C TYR A 48 -5.66 -30.17 9.32
N ASP A 49 -5.18 -31.10 10.14
CA ASP A 49 -5.46 -31.15 11.60
C ASP A 49 -4.55 -30.19 12.39
N THR A 50 -3.38 -29.85 11.84
CA THR A 50 -2.40 -28.99 12.51
C THR A 50 -1.99 -27.82 11.59
N LEU A 51 -2.11 -26.59 12.09
CA LEU A 51 -1.73 -25.38 11.35
C LEU A 51 -0.57 -24.66 12.05
N LEU A 52 0.37 -24.16 11.26
CA LEU A 52 1.49 -23.36 11.72
C LEU A 52 1.44 -21.99 11.03
N PRO A 53 0.91 -20.95 11.69
CA PRO A 53 0.95 -19.60 11.15
C PRO A 53 2.38 -19.08 11.09
N LEU A 54 2.82 -18.65 9.90
CA LEU A 54 4.19 -18.17 9.65
C LEU A 54 4.21 -16.83 8.94
N PHE A 55 5.07 -15.93 9.41
CA PHE A 55 5.48 -14.74 8.67
C PHE A 55 7.01 -14.72 8.48
N VAL A 56 7.47 -14.43 7.27
CA VAL A 56 8.89 -14.35 6.94
C VAL A 56 9.25 -12.87 6.71
N PHE A 57 10.16 -12.35 7.54
CA PHE A 57 10.79 -11.05 7.33
C PHE A 57 11.84 -11.19 6.23
N ASP A 58 11.50 -10.73 5.04
CA ASP A 58 12.41 -10.75 3.89
C ASP A 58 13.32 -9.52 3.92
N PRO A 59 14.66 -9.71 3.95
CA PRO A 59 15.63 -8.62 4.00
C PRO A 59 15.47 -7.57 2.89
N ARG A 60 14.89 -7.93 1.75
CA ARG A 60 14.70 -7.01 0.61
C ARG A 60 13.74 -5.85 0.88
N PHE A 61 12.96 -5.91 1.96
CA PHE A 61 12.07 -4.82 2.35
C PHE A 61 12.72 -3.80 3.28
N TYR A 62 13.90 -4.09 3.81
CA TYR A 62 14.53 -3.37 4.90
C TYR A 62 15.80 -2.65 4.46
N GLY A 63 16.22 -1.65 5.25
CA GLY A 63 17.43 -0.87 5.01
C GLY A 63 17.28 0.22 3.93
N ASP A 64 18.38 0.91 3.63
CA ASP A 64 18.41 2.08 2.74
C ASP A 64 17.98 1.75 1.30
N ASP A 65 18.28 0.54 0.83
CA ASP A 65 17.86 0.04 -0.49
C ASP A 65 16.52 -0.73 -0.44
N GLY A 66 15.85 -0.70 0.70
CA GLY A 66 14.60 -1.41 0.94
C GLY A 66 13.43 -0.93 0.09
N LEU A 67 12.46 -1.82 -0.13
CA LEU A 67 11.26 -1.52 -0.93
C LEU A 67 10.22 -0.65 -0.20
N ALA A 68 10.43 -0.37 1.09
CA ALA A 68 9.47 0.33 1.94
C ALA A 68 10.15 1.32 2.88
N CYS A 69 9.56 2.49 3.10
CA CYS A 69 10.02 3.39 4.15
C CYS A 69 9.69 2.83 5.55
N ASP A 70 10.47 3.23 6.56
CA ASP A 70 10.34 2.73 7.94
C ASP A 70 8.95 2.86 8.53
N ALA A 71 8.23 3.92 8.19
CA ALA A 71 6.86 4.11 8.67
C ALA A 71 5.90 3.03 8.12
N ARG A 72 6.09 2.58 6.88
CA ARG A 72 5.34 1.47 6.30
C ARG A 72 5.75 0.13 6.92
N ILE A 73 7.04 -0.04 7.20
CA ILE A 73 7.55 -1.20 7.95
C ILE A 73 6.94 -1.23 9.35
N ARG A 74 6.91 -0.10 10.06
CA ARG A 74 6.29 -0.01 11.39
C ARG A 74 4.79 -0.39 11.35
N PHE A 75 4.05 0.11 10.38
CA PHE A 75 2.64 -0.28 10.20
C PHE A 75 2.47 -1.78 9.98
N LEU A 76 3.36 -2.40 9.19
CA LEU A 76 3.42 -3.86 9.02
C LEU A 76 3.66 -4.56 10.36
N HIS A 77 4.67 -4.12 11.12
CA HIS A 77 5.04 -4.73 12.39
C HIS A 77 3.90 -4.66 13.43
N GLU A 78 3.24 -3.51 13.55
CA GLU A 78 2.05 -3.36 14.42
C GLU A 78 0.91 -4.29 13.98
N SER A 79 0.72 -4.45 12.68
CA SER A 79 -0.28 -5.38 12.13
C SER A 79 0.07 -6.84 12.41
N LEU A 80 1.34 -7.20 12.45
CA LEU A 80 1.81 -8.54 12.85
C LEU A 80 1.63 -8.80 14.35
N VAL A 81 1.85 -7.78 15.20
CA VAL A 81 1.56 -7.88 16.63
C VAL A 81 0.07 -8.15 16.87
N ASP A 82 -0.80 -7.43 16.16
CA ASP A 82 -2.24 -7.64 16.24
C ASP A 82 -2.63 -9.05 15.75
N LEU A 83 -2.05 -9.53 14.65
CA LEU A 83 -2.28 -10.86 14.11
C LEU A 83 -1.83 -11.96 15.08
N ASP A 84 -0.66 -11.81 15.72
CA ASP A 84 -0.19 -12.73 16.76
C ASP A 84 -1.17 -12.76 17.94
N GLY A 85 -1.69 -11.58 18.34
CA GLY A 85 -2.75 -11.46 19.35
C GLY A 85 -4.02 -12.23 18.98
N GLN A 86 -4.43 -12.19 17.71
CA GLN A 86 -5.58 -12.96 17.22
C GLN A 86 -5.33 -14.48 17.34
N TYR A 87 -4.16 -14.98 16.95
CA TYR A 87 -3.82 -16.40 17.13
C TYR A 87 -3.73 -16.82 18.59
N ARG A 88 -3.21 -15.95 19.48
CA ARG A 88 -3.15 -16.20 20.93
C ARG A 88 -4.53 -16.36 21.57
N GLN A 89 -5.55 -15.68 21.08
CA GLN A 89 -6.93 -15.86 21.54
C GLN A 89 -7.45 -17.29 21.32
N HIS A 90 -6.84 -18.01 20.36
CA HIS A 90 -7.17 -19.39 20.01
C HIS A 90 -6.10 -20.40 20.48
N GLY A 91 -5.23 -20.00 21.40
CA GLY A 91 -4.21 -20.87 22.00
C GLY A 91 -2.96 -21.12 21.14
N GLY A 92 -2.84 -20.43 19.99
CA GLY A 92 -1.68 -20.48 19.12
C GLY A 92 -0.82 -19.23 19.19
N ARG A 93 0.06 -19.05 18.22
CA ARG A 93 0.82 -17.81 17.98
C ARG A 93 1.29 -17.73 16.54
N LEU A 94 1.63 -16.53 16.08
CA LEU A 94 2.31 -16.33 14.80
C LEU A 94 3.81 -16.64 14.97
N SER A 95 4.31 -17.56 14.17
CA SER A 95 5.75 -17.85 14.11
C SER A 95 6.45 -16.86 13.18
N TYR A 96 7.68 -16.47 13.55
CA TYR A 96 8.49 -15.56 12.76
C TYR A 96 9.75 -16.24 12.25
N ALA A 97 10.12 -15.96 11.02
CA ALA A 97 11.41 -16.28 10.43
C ALA A 97 11.97 -15.04 9.71
N HIS A 98 13.28 -15.00 9.48
CA HIS A 98 13.94 -13.92 8.78
C HIS A 98 14.93 -14.49 7.76
N GLY A 99 14.88 -14.08 6.52
CA GLY A 99 15.75 -14.54 5.44
C GLY A 99 15.04 -14.66 4.10
N ASP A 100 15.64 -15.39 3.17
CA ASP A 100 15.00 -15.67 1.87
C ASP A 100 13.76 -16.57 2.09
N PRO A 101 12.57 -16.12 1.67
CA PRO A 101 11.36 -16.89 1.88
C PRO A 101 11.40 -18.30 1.27
N ILE A 102 12.08 -18.47 0.13
CA ILE A 102 12.15 -19.78 -0.55
C ILE A 102 12.99 -20.76 0.24
N GLU A 103 14.15 -20.33 0.76
CA GLU A 103 15.00 -21.16 1.61
C GLU A 103 14.28 -21.58 2.89
N ILE A 104 13.55 -20.65 3.52
CA ILE A 104 12.80 -20.92 4.75
C ILE A 104 11.65 -21.90 4.48
N LEU A 105 10.86 -21.68 3.44
CA LEU A 105 9.74 -22.55 3.09
C LEU A 105 10.22 -23.96 2.68
N SER A 106 11.33 -24.06 1.96
CA SER A 106 11.95 -25.36 1.64
C SER A 106 12.31 -26.15 2.92
N GLY A 107 12.82 -25.47 3.96
CA GLY A 107 13.11 -26.12 5.22
C GLY A 107 11.87 -26.70 5.93
N PHE A 108 10.73 -26.03 5.85
CA PHE A 108 9.45 -26.57 6.35
C PHE A 108 8.97 -27.75 5.49
N GLN A 109 9.09 -27.67 4.17
CA GLN A 109 8.72 -28.76 3.28
C GLN A 109 9.57 -30.00 3.50
N GLU A 110 10.89 -29.84 3.67
CA GLU A 110 11.81 -30.94 4.01
C GLU A 110 11.45 -31.61 5.36
N ALA A 111 10.87 -30.85 6.30
CA ALA A 111 10.35 -31.37 7.57
C ALA A 111 8.95 -31.99 7.44
N GLY A 112 8.38 -32.06 6.25
CA GLY A 112 7.10 -32.71 5.95
C GLY A 112 5.86 -31.81 6.08
N TRP A 113 6.02 -30.50 6.15
CA TRP A 113 4.89 -29.56 6.19
C TRP A 113 4.42 -29.22 4.77
N GLU A 114 3.11 -29.28 4.56
CA GLU A 114 2.48 -28.64 3.41
C GLU A 114 2.45 -27.11 3.59
N ILE A 115 2.40 -26.34 2.51
CA ILE A 115 2.44 -24.89 2.61
C ILE A 115 1.30 -24.27 1.80
N VAL A 116 0.50 -23.42 2.44
CA VAL A 116 -0.56 -22.66 1.79
C VAL A 116 -0.41 -21.17 2.01
N ALA A 117 -0.79 -20.41 0.99
CA ALA A 117 -0.88 -18.95 1.03
C ALA A 117 -2.10 -18.47 0.24
N THR A 118 -2.62 -17.28 0.55
CA THR A 118 -3.67 -16.69 -0.28
C THR A 118 -3.07 -16.17 -1.58
N ALA A 119 -3.68 -16.49 -2.72
CA ALA A 119 -3.31 -15.91 -4.01
C ALA A 119 -3.54 -14.40 -4.00
N ASP A 120 -2.57 -13.65 -4.50
CA ASP A 120 -2.57 -12.19 -4.49
C ASP A 120 -1.89 -11.64 -5.73
N PRO A 121 -2.44 -10.60 -6.40
CA PRO A 121 -1.69 -9.85 -7.40
C PRO A 121 -0.59 -9.07 -6.70
N THR A 122 0.64 -9.35 -7.08
CA THR A 122 1.83 -8.75 -6.46
C THR A 122 2.66 -8.00 -7.48
N GLY A 123 3.52 -7.10 -6.99
CA GLY A 123 4.51 -6.45 -7.83
C GLY A 123 5.59 -7.42 -8.33
N ARG A 124 6.53 -6.91 -9.16
CA ARG A 124 7.59 -7.73 -9.78
C ARG A 124 8.24 -8.69 -8.77
N TYR A 125 8.67 -8.15 -7.63
CA TYR A 125 9.32 -8.94 -6.59
C TYR A 125 8.40 -10.05 -6.08
N GLY A 126 7.19 -9.71 -5.67
CA GLY A 126 6.23 -10.68 -5.16
C GLY A 126 5.83 -11.74 -6.20
N TRP A 127 5.67 -11.34 -7.46
CA TRP A 127 5.39 -12.27 -8.55
C TRP A 127 6.54 -13.26 -8.78
N GLN A 128 7.80 -12.81 -8.77
CA GLN A 128 8.97 -13.69 -8.88
C GLN A 128 9.07 -14.64 -7.69
N ARG A 129 8.89 -14.13 -6.47
CA ARG A 129 8.89 -14.92 -5.23
C ARG A 129 7.78 -15.98 -5.25
N ASP A 130 6.56 -15.61 -5.62
CA ASP A 130 5.41 -16.52 -5.59
C ASP A 130 5.55 -17.61 -6.65
N ASN A 131 6.07 -17.30 -7.84
CA ASN A 131 6.41 -18.31 -8.86
C ASN A 131 7.50 -19.26 -8.38
N ALA A 132 8.54 -18.77 -7.72
CA ALA A 132 9.58 -19.61 -7.14
C ALA A 132 9.01 -20.49 -6.01
N ALA A 133 8.19 -19.93 -5.14
CA ALA A 133 7.53 -20.69 -4.05
C ALA A 133 6.61 -21.79 -4.58
N ALA A 134 5.88 -21.55 -5.66
CA ALA A 134 5.06 -22.58 -6.32
C ALA A 134 5.91 -23.67 -6.97
N ALA A 135 7.05 -23.31 -7.59
CA ALA A 135 7.90 -24.24 -8.33
C ALA A 135 8.82 -25.05 -7.42
N ASP A 136 9.40 -24.43 -6.41
CA ASP A 136 10.49 -25.00 -5.60
C ASP A 136 10.01 -25.50 -4.22
N CYS A 137 8.86 -25.00 -3.73
CA CYS A 137 8.31 -25.34 -2.40
C CYS A 137 6.87 -25.87 -2.45
N ASP A 138 6.34 -26.23 -3.61
CA ASP A 138 4.97 -26.77 -3.80
C ASP A 138 3.88 -25.95 -3.05
N VAL A 139 4.05 -24.63 -2.94
CA VAL A 139 3.09 -23.78 -2.23
C VAL A 139 1.75 -23.77 -2.95
N THR A 140 0.69 -24.15 -2.24
CA THR A 140 -0.68 -24.02 -2.71
C THR A 140 -1.17 -22.59 -2.52
N PHE A 141 -1.43 -21.87 -3.61
CA PHE A 141 -2.03 -20.54 -3.59
C PHE A 141 -3.55 -20.65 -3.69
N VAL A 142 -4.23 -20.25 -2.60
CA VAL A 142 -5.69 -20.34 -2.47
C VAL A 142 -6.35 -19.06 -2.97
N ASP A 143 -7.24 -19.16 -3.94
CA ASP A 143 -8.07 -18.07 -4.42
C ASP A 143 -9.10 -17.63 -3.37
N GLY A 144 -9.61 -16.42 -3.52
CA GLY A 144 -10.65 -15.91 -2.63
C GLY A 144 -10.58 -14.41 -2.34
N ASP A 145 -9.83 -13.69 -3.20
CA ASP A 145 -9.66 -12.24 -3.12
C ASP A 145 -10.62 -11.46 -4.05
N GLY A 146 -11.57 -12.14 -4.69
CA GLY A 146 -12.54 -11.56 -5.62
C GLY A 146 -11.95 -11.21 -6.98
N LEU A 147 -10.87 -11.90 -7.39
CA LEU A 147 -10.31 -11.80 -8.73
C LEU A 147 -10.68 -13.02 -9.57
N VAL A 148 -10.83 -12.81 -10.87
CA VAL A 148 -11.07 -13.86 -11.85
C VAL A 148 -9.72 -14.34 -12.38
N ARG A 149 -9.45 -15.64 -12.22
CA ARG A 149 -8.27 -16.33 -12.75
C ARG A 149 -8.70 -17.41 -13.73
N ASP A 150 -7.82 -17.85 -14.60
CA ASP A 150 -8.05 -18.92 -15.57
C ASP A 150 -9.20 -18.68 -16.56
N ALA A 151 -9.69 -17.45 -16.72
CA ALA A 151 -10.66 -17.09 -17.74
C ALA A 151 -10.02 -17.00 -19.12
N ALA A 152 -10.75 -17.43 -20.16
CA ALA A 152 -10.30 -17.31 -21.55
C ALA A 152 -10.13 -15.84 -21.98
N ASP A 153 -10.98 -14.96 -21.46
CA ASP A 153 -10.83 -13.50 -21.55
C ASP A 153 -10.80 -12.94 -20.11
N PRO A 154 -9.72 -12.31 -19.67
CA PRO A 154 -9.56 -11.82 -18.29
C PRO A 154 -10.67 -10.88 -17.82
N ARG A 155 -11.41 -10.27 -18.73
CA ARG A 155 -12.48 -9.32 -18.40
C ARG A 155 -13.88 -9.88 -18.55
N GLU A 156 -14.01 -11.07 -19.14
CA GLU A 156 -15.33 -11.70 -19.31
C GLU A 156 -15.90 -12.10 -17.94
N GLY A 157 -17.11 -11.63 -17.65
CA GLY A 157 -17.81 -11.95 -16.38
C GLY A 157 -17.22 -11.31 -15.12
N TRP A 158 -16.18 -10.49 -15.25
CA TRP A 158 -15.48 -9.92 -14.08
C TRP A 158 -16.41 -9.14 -13.14
N SER A 159 -17.29 -8.31 -13.67
CA SER A 159 -18.20 -7.48 -12.85
C SER A 159 -19.13 -8.33 -12.00
N ASP A 160 -19.71 -9.36 -12.62
CA ASP A 160 -20.66 -10.26 -11.95
C ASP A 160 -19.95 -11.11 -10.89
N ALA A 161 -18.75 -11.61 -11.19
CA ALA A 161 -17.93 -12.38 -10.26
C ALA A 161 -17.50 -11.55 -9.03
N VAL A 162 -17.14 -10.28 -9.24
CA VAL A 162 -16.79 -9.38 -8.14
C VAL A 162 -18.00 -9.01 -7.29
N GLU A 163 -19.17 -8.81 -7.90
CA GLU A 163 -20.42 -8.54 -7.18
C GLU A 163 -20.86 -9.77 -6.36
N GLU A 164 -20.80 -10.97 -6.93
CA GLU A 164 -21.04 -12.21 -6.22
C GLU A 164 -20.11 -12.37 -5.03
N TRP A 165 -18.80 -12.17 -5.24
CA TRP A 165 -17.82 -12.24 -4.14
C TRP A 165 -18.08 -11.22 -3.04
N PHE A 166 -18.49 -9.98 -3.37
CA PHE A 166 -18.80 -8.96 -2.37
C PHE A 166 -20.02 -9.32 -1.51
N THR A 167 -20.99 -10.02 -2.09
CA THR A 167 -22.26 -10.37 -1.42
C THR A 167 -22.25 -11.75 -0.78
N ASP A 168 -21.28 -12.59 -1.12
CA ASP A 168 -21.13 -13.94 -0.59
C ASP A 168 -20.64 -13.93 0.87
N ASP A 169 -20.82 -15.05 1.57
CA ASP A 169 -20.40 -15.23 2.95
C ASP A 169 -18.87 -15.07 3.10
N GLN A 170 -18.47 -14.44 4.21
CA GLN A 170 -17.06 -14.34 4.57
C GLN A 170 -16.47 -15.71 4.90
N TYR A 171 -15.23 -15.94 4.53
CA TYR A 171 -14.48 -17.13 4.90
C TYR A 171 -14.39 -17.27 6.42
N ALA A 172 -14.74 -18.43 6.93
CA ALA A 172 -14.71 -18.78 8.34
C ALA A 172 -13.97 -20.10 8.56
N TRP A 173 -13.18 -20.16 9.61
CA TRP A 173 -12.51 -21.36 10.08
C TRP A 173 -12.92 -21.63 11.53
N ASP A 174 -12.82 -22.89 11.94
CA ASP A 174 -13.10 -23.30 13.32
C ASP A 174 -11.78 -23.53 14.06
N PRO A 175 -11.39 -22.62 14.97
CA PRO A 175 -10.14 -22.76 15.72
C PRO A 175 -10.15 -23.93 16.72
N GLU A 176 -11.31 -24.46 17.09
CA GLU A 176 -11.43 -25.62 17.98
C GLU A 176 -11.24 -26.95 17.23
N ALA A 177 -11.42 -26.95 15.90
CA ALA A 177 -11.26 -28.12 15.06
C ALA A 177 -9.80 -28.43 14.69
N VAL A 178 -8.85 -27.53 14.93
CA VAL A 178 -7.45 -27.65 14.53
C VAL A 178 -6.49 -27.40 15.70
N SER A 179 -5.30 -27.98 15.62
CA SER A 179 -4.20 -27.66 16.53
C SER A 179 -3.35 -26.54 15.95
N LEU A 180 -2.99 -25.56 16.75
CA LEU A 180 -2.09 -24.46 16.33
C LEU A 180 -0.67 -24.76 16.80
N ALA A 181 0.20 -25.14 15.88
CA ALA A 181 1.63 -25.32 16.13
C ALA A 181 2.39 -23.99 16.02
N ALA A 182 3.57 -23.94 16.59
CA ALA A 182 4.47 -22.80 16.46
C ALA A 182 5.93 -23.27 16.51
N VAL A 183 6.80 -22.51 15.86
CA VAL A 183 8.24 -22.70 15.93
C VAL A 183 8.84 -21.75 16.96
N GLU A 184 9.75 -22.25 17.78
CA GLU A 184 10.57 -21.39 18.64
C GLU A 184 11.74 -20.83 17.83
N THR A 185 11.73 -19.54 17.58
CA THR A 185 12.81 -18.85 16.89
C THR A 185 13.30 -17.67 17.71
N PRO A 186 14.57 -17.27 17.57
CA PRO A 186 15.06 -16.05 18.19
C PRO A 186 14.54 -14.78 17.48
N VAL A 187 13.82 -14.93 16.37
CA VAL A 187 13.31 -13.81 15.57
C VAL A 187 12.13 -13.16 16.28
N THR A 188 12.24 -11.87 16.56
CA THR A 188 11.18 -11.04 17.12
C THR A 188 11.13 -9.72 16.37
N ILE A 189 9.99 -9.04 16.40
CA ILE A 189 9.84 -7.71 15.79
C ILE A 189 10.90 -6.75 16.32
N ASP A 190 11.12 -6.69 17.64
CA ASP A 190 12.12 -5.81 18.26
C ASP A 190 13.55 -6.07 17.74
N ARG A 191 13.90 -7.35 17.51
CA ARG A 191 15.20 -7.70 16.94
C ARG A 191 15.31 -7.28 15.47
N ILE A 192 14.27 -7.45 14.69
CA ILE A 192 14.22 -6.99 13.30
C ILE A 192 14.34 -5.46 13.25
N GLU A 193 13.56 -4.74 14.05
CA GLU A 193 13.63 -3.29 14.12
C GLU A 193 15.03 -2.80 14.52
N SER A 194 15.64 -3.46 15.49
CA SER A 194 17.00 -3.13 15.94
C SER A 194 18.07 -3.45 14.90
N ALA A 195 17.93 -4.59 14.18
CA ALA A 195 18.91 -5.03 13.19
C ALA A 195 18.93 -4.12 11.95
N TYR A 196 17.79 -3.55 11.59
CA TYR A 196 17.63 -2.67 10.43
C TYR A 196 17.49 -1.19 10.79
N ASP A 197 17.73 -0.82 12.06
CA ASP A 197 17.64 0.56 12.56
C ASP A 197 16.32 1.26 12.17
N ILE A 198 15.19 0.53 12.29
CA ILE A 198 13.88 1.04 11.89
C ILE A 198 13.49 2.25 12.75
N SER A 199 13.56 3.43 12.17
CA SER A 199 13.36 4.71 12.83
C SER A 199 12.37 5.60 12.05
N PRO A 200 11.05 5.35 12.18
CA PRO A 200 10.03 6.11 11.44
C PRO A 200 10.08 7.59 11.77
N THR A 201 10.19 8.42 10.73
CA THR A 201 10.17 9.89 10.85
C THR A 201 8.84 10.51 10.42
N LYS A 202 7.96 9.72 9.80
CA LYS A 202 6.65 10.20 9.34
C LYS A 202 5.68 10.43 10.49
N THR A 203 4.90 11.49 10.35
CA THR A 203 3.82 11.88 11.28
C THR A 203 2.46 11.40 10.76
N ASP A 204 1.45 11.40 11.61
CA ASP A 204 0.06 11.05 11.27
C ASP A 204 -0.10 9.67 10.60
N VAL A 205 0.77 8.73 10.93
CA VAL A 205 0.67 7.34 10.49
C VAL A 205 -0.39 6.64 11.38
N PRO A 206 -1.41 6.03 10.79
CA PRO A 206 -2.40 5.31 11.58
C PRO A 206 -1.78 4.04 12.21
N PRO A 207 -2.26 3.60 13.38
CA PRO A 207 -1.81 2.33 13.97
C PRO A 207 -2.19 1.15 13.08
N GLY A 208 -1.33 0.12 13.03
CA GLY A 208 -1.58 -1.12 12.28
C GLY A 208 -2.61 -2.02 12.99
N GLY A 209 -3.12 -3.03 12.26
CA GLY A 209 -3.93 -4.12 12.80
C GLY A 209 -5.42 -4.06 12.49
N THR A 210 -6.09 -5.17 12.77
CA THR A 210 -7.50 -5.42 12.43
C THR A 210 -8.46 -4.60 13.30
N GLU A 211 -8.18 -4.44 14.59
CA GLU A 211 -9.02 -3.62 15.47
C GLU A 211 -9.01 -2.16 15.03
N ALA A 212 -7.83 -1.58 14.79
CA ALA A 212 -7.70 -0.22 14.28
C ALA A 212 -8.41 -0.04 12.93
N ALA A 213 -8.32 -1.02 12.05
CA ALA A 213 -9.04 -1.03 10.77
C ALA A 213 -10.55 -0.96 10.94
N ARG A 214 -11.11 -1.76 11.85
CA ARG A 214 -12.55 -1.81 12.14
C ARG A 214 -13.05 -0.56 12.83
N ASP A 215 -12.27 -0.02 13.76
CA ASP A 215 -12.59 1.27 14.40
C ASP A 215 -12.65 2.39 13.36
N ARG A 216 -11.66 2.44 12.48
CA ARG A 216 -11.65 3.41 11.38
C ARG A 216 -12.82 3.23 10.41
N LEU A 217 -13.19 1.99 10.08
CA LEU A 217 -14.34 1.68 9.24
C LEU A 217 -15.65 2.17 9.87
N ARG A 218 -15.83 1.94 11.17
CA ARG A 218 -17.01 2.41 11.94
C ARG A 218 -17.11 3.93 11.91
N LEU A 219 -16.03 4.61 12.31
CA LEU A 219 -15.99 6.08 12.34
C LEU A 219 -16.26 6.70 10.96
N PHE A 220 -15.68 6.12 9.91
CA PHE A 220 -15.94 6.59 8.55
C PHE A 220 -17.39 6.35 8.12
N THR A 221 -17.95 5.18 8.43
CA THR A 221 -19.34 4.84 8.05
C THR A 221 -20.34 5.76 8.71
N ASP A 222 -20.13 6.14 9.97
CA ASP A 222 -20.97 7.10 10.68
C ASP A 222 -20.94 8.50 10.04
N ALA A 223 -19.81 8.88 9.44
CA ALA A 223 -19.61 10.19 8.79
C ALA A 223 -19.74 10.16 7.26
N ILE A 224 -20.10 9.02 6.66
CA ILE A 224 -20.00 8.77 5.20
C ILE A 224 -20.82 9.74 4.35
N GLY A 225 -21.84 10.37 4.93
CA GLY A 225 -22.68 11.34 4.23
C GLY A 225 -21.92 12.56 3.71
N SER A 226 -20.84 12.97 4.38
CA SER A 226 -19.98 14.09 4.00
C SER A 226 -18.91 13.71 2.98
N TYR A 227 -18.60 12.42 2.83
CA TYR A 227 -17.53 11.90 1.99
C TYR A 227 -17.49 12.46 0.56
N PRO A 228 -18.63 12.60 -0.18
CA PRO A 228 -18.59 13.13 -1.54
C PRO A 228 -18.08 14.56 -1.65
N GLY A 229 -18.26 15.38 -0.61
CA GLY A 229 -17.78 16.76 -0.56
C GLY A 229 -16.29 16.86 -0.23
N ASN A 230 -15.76 15.89 0.51
CA ASN A 230 -14.45 15.99 1.18
C ASN A 230 -13.28 15.31 0.43
N ILE A 231 -13.50 14.77 -0.76
CA ILE A 231 -12.46 13.97 -1.44
C ILE A 231 -11.41 14.78 -2.21
N SER A 232 -11.68 16.05 -2.51
CA SER A 232 -10.89 16.85 -3.45
C SER A 232 -9.90 17.80 -2.77
N ALA A 233 -10.37 18.64 -1.87
CA ALA A 233 -9.52 19.52 -1.07
C ALA A 233 -8.66 18.68 -0.13
N PRO A 234 -7.34 18.91 -0.06
CA PRO A 234 -6.44 18.06 0.74
C PRO A 234 -6.75 18.13 2.24
N VAL A 235 -7.07 19.30 2.81
CA VAL A 235 -7.45 19.47 4.22
C VAL A 235 -8.73 18.70 4.53
N ASP A 236 -9.78 18.88 3.74
CA ASP A 236 -11.04 18.17 3.93
C ASP A 236 -10.88 16.65 3.79
N ALA A 237 -10.02 16.22 2.87
CA ALA A 237 -9.80 14.81 2.60
C ALA A 237 -9.08 14.08 3.75
N GLU A 238 -8.29 14.76 4.54
CA GLU A 238 -7.56 14.19 5.67
C GLU A 238 -8.50 13.58 6.69
N SER A 239 -9.52 14.29 7.11
CA SER A 239 -10.53 13.83 8.08
C SER A 239 -11.77 13.22 7.42
N GLY A 240 -12.14 13.67 6.22
CA GLY A 240 -13.39 13.33 5.54
C GLY A 240 -13.32 12.11 4.62
N THR A 241 -12.14 11.50 4.42
CA THR A 241 -12.01 10.23 3.68
C THR A 241 -11.89 9.02 4.60
N SER A 242 -12.02 7.83 4.01
CA SER A 242 -11.99 6.60 4.82
C SER A 242 -10.65 6.34 5.51
N ARG A 243 -9.54 6.77 4.93
CA ARG A 243 -8.18 6.41 5.39
C ARG A 243 -7.98 4.90 5.61
N LEU A 244 -8.78 4.05 4.93
CA LEU A 244 -8.74 2.59 5.04
C LEU A 244 -7.70 1.92 4.15
N SER A 245 -7.11 2.67 3.20
CA SER A 245 -6.21 2.10 2.19
C SER A 245 -5.01 1.33 2.76
N PRO A 246 -4.32 1.72 3.84
CA PRO A 246 -3.27 0.92 4.43
C PRO A 246 -3.79 -0.44 4.95
N TYR A 247 -4.92 -0.44 5.63
CA TYR A 247 -5.52 -1.67 6.17
C TYR A 247 -5.97 -2.64 5.08
N LEU A 248 -6.52 -2.11 3.97
CA LEU A 248 -6.87 -2.92 2.80
C LEU A 248 -5.60 -3.44 2.10
N ARG A 249 -4.53 -2.64 2.04
CA ARG A 249 -3.26 -3.03 1.43
C ARG A 249 -2.57 -4.15 2.21
N PHE A 250 -2.51 -4.07 3.53
CA PHE A 250 -1.94 -5.12 4.38
C PHE A 250 -2.93 -6.22 4.72
N GLY A 251 -4.20 -6.06 4.33
CA GLY A 251 -5.23 -7.05 4.55
C GLY A 251 -5.63 -7.24 6.01
N CYS A 252 -5.39 -6.22 6.86
CA CYS A 252 -5.96 -6.16 8.21
C CYS A 252 -7.48 -6.09 8.19
N LEU A 253 -8.03 -5.57 7.09
CA LEU A 253 -9.45 -5.57 6.75
C LEU A 253 -9.60 -6.15 5.33
N SER A 254 -10.53 -7.08 5.14
CA SER A 254 -10.83 -7.53 3.78
C SER A 254 -11.66 -6.47 3.04
N VAL A 255 -11.48 -6.40 1.72
CA VAL A 255 -12.28 -5.49 0.88
C VAL A 255 -13.76 -5.86 0.95
N ARG A 256 -14.06 -7.16 1.04
CA ARG A 256 -15.42 -7.69 1.21
C ARG A 256 -16.04 -7.32 2.56
N GLU A 257 -15.29 -7.46 3.67
CA GLU A 257 -15.76 -7.01 5.00
C GLU A 257 -16.09 -5.51 4.99
N GLY A 258 -15.22 -4.69 4.37
CA GLY A 258 -15.45 -3.25 4.22
C GLY A 258 -16.70 -2.95 3.39
N TYR A 259 -16.91 -3.66 2.29
CA TYR A 259 -18.12 -3.56 1.46
C TYR A 259 -19.36 -3.91 2.27
N GLN A 260 -19.43 -5.09 2.86
CA GLN A 260 -20.60 -5.61 3.57
C GLN A 260 -20.96 -4.74 4.77
N TYR A 261 -19.95 -4.26 5.51
CA TYR A 261 -20.19 -3.37 6.65
C TYR A 261 -20.85 -2.06 6.21
N VAL A 262 -20.31 -1.40 5.18
CA VAL A 262 -20.87 -0.13 4.68
C VAL A 262 -22.22 -0.37 4.00
N ASP A 263 -22.38 -1.48 3.30
CA ASP A 263 -23.66 -1.83 2.65
C ASP A 263 -24.78 -1.97 3.67
N ALA A 264 -24.53 -2.61 4.79
CA ALA A 264 -25.50 -2.86 5.85
C ALA A 264 -25.78 -1.61 6.74
N ASN A 265 -24.80 -0.70 6.91
CA ASN A 265 -24.87 0.36 7.93
C ASN A 265 -24.96 1.77 7.35
N ALA A 266 -24.89 1.95 6.04
CA ALA A 266 -24.95 3.27 5.42
C ALA A 266 -25.97 3.33 4.27
N SER A 267 -26.31 4.56 3.87
CA SER A 267 -27.20 4.82 2.73
C SER A 267 -26.81 6.11 1.99
N GLY A 268 -27.37 6.31 0.80
CA GLY A 268 -27.22 7.52 0.00
C GLY A 268 -25.89 7.62 -0.73
N ARG A 269 -25.60 8.80 -1.27
CA ARG A 269 -24.51 9.05 -2.21
C ARG A 269 -23.12 8.73 -1.65
N GLY A 270 -22.90 8.93 -0.35
CA GLY A 270 -21.62 8.62 0.30
C GLY A 270 -21.30 7.12 0.24
N LYS A 271 -22.31 6.27 0.58
CA LYS A 271 -22.25 4.82 0.44
C LYS A 271 -21.93 4.41 -0.99
N GLU A 272 -22.73 4.88 -1.97
CA GLU A 272 -22.56 4.53 -3.38
C GLU A 272 -21.15 4.89 -3.88
N MET A 273 -20.67 6.07 -3.51
CA MET A 273 -19.34 6.52 -3.90
C MET A 273 -18.24 5.67 -3.26
N PHE A 274 -18.34 5.32 -1.99
CA PHE A 274 -17.34 4.48 -1.31
C PHE A 274 -17.33 3.06 -1.89
N ILE A 275 -18.49 2.43 -2.06
CA ILE A 275 -18.61 1.12 -2.69
C ILE A 275 -17.98 1.13 -4.09
N SER A 276 -18.24 2.17 -4.88
CA SER A 276 -17.57 2.33 -6.18
C SER A 276 -16.03 2.33 -6.06
N ARG A 277 -15.44 2.85 -4.96
CA ARG A 277 -13.99 2.80 -4.75
C ARG A 277 -13.49 1.40 -4.44
N LEU A 278 -14.28 0.56 -3.80
CA LEU A 278 -13.94 -0.84 -3.58
C LEU A 278 -13.94 -1.65 -4.88
N TYR A 279 -14.89 -1.39 -5.78
CA TYR A 279 -14.86 -1.95 -7.15
C TYR A 279 -13.63 -1.49 -7.92
N TRP A 280 -13.26 -0.21 -7.83
CA TRP A 280 -12.01 0.29 -8.45
C TRP A 280 -10.76 -0.38 -7.87
N ASN A 281 -10.73 -0.64 -6.56
CA ASN A 281 -9.65 -1.39 -5.94
C ASN A 281 -9.52 -2.79 -6.58
N ARG A 282 -10.62 -3.54 -6.69
CA ARG A 282 -10.59 -4.86 -7.36
C ARG A 282 -10.25 -4.76 -8.84
N HIS A 283 -10.73 -3.73 -9.54
CA HIS A 283 -10.41 -3.50 -10.94
C HIS A 283 -8.91 -3.32 -11.21
N TYR A 284 -8.21 -2.54 -10.37
CA TYR A 284 -6.77 -2.37 -10.54
C TYR A 284 -6.00 -3.62 -10.14
N ASN A 285 -6.42 -4.32 -9.10
CA ASN A 285 -5.84 -5.59 -8.73
C ASN A 285 -6.02 -6.64 -9.84
N GLN A 286 -7.20 -6.73 -10.47
CA GLN A 286 -7.43 -7.59 -11.63
C GLN A 286 -6.49 -7.24 -12.80
N LYS A 287 -6.27 -5.96 -13.06
CA LYS A 287 -5.33 -5.54 -14.12
C LYS A 287 -3.90 -6.00 -13.85
N LEU A 288 -3.44 -5.94 -12.61
CA LEU A 288 -2.10 -6.42 -12.28
C LEU A 288 -2.02 -7.94 -12.35
N GLU A 289 -3.06 -8.65 -11.96
CA GLU A 289 -3.18 -10.10 -12.12
C GLU A 289 -3.06 -10.51 -13.60
N ASP A 290 -3.86 -9.87 -14.45
CA ASP A 290 -3.91 -10.17 -15.89
C ASP A 290 -2.62 -9.73 -16.61
N TRP A 291 -2.02 -8.61 -16.20
CA TRP A 291 -0.86 -8.00 -16.86
C TRP A 291 0.22 -7.54 -15.86
N PRO A 292 0.93 -8.45 -15.19
CA PRO A 292 1.92 -8.10 -14.17
C PRO A 292 3.08 -7.24 -14.70
N GLY A 293 3.32 -7.27 -16.01
CA GLY A 293 4.32 -6.43 -16.67
C GLY A 293 4.02 -4.94 -16.67
N TRP A 294 2.79 -4.51 -16.34
CA TRP A 294 2.41 -3.09 -16.34
C TRP A 294 3.04 -2.27 -15.21
N MET A 295 3.70 -2.90 -14.30
CA MET A 295 4.54 -2.19 -13.32
C MET A 295 5.81 -1.58 -13.91
N ASP A 296 6.34 -2.18 -14.97
CA ASP A 296 7.64 -1.83 -15.54
C ASP A 296 7.55 -1.33 -16.98
N ARG A 297 6.46 -1.67 -17.67
CA ARG A 297 6.23 -1.33 -19.06
C ARG A 297 4.98 -0.47 -19.21
N ALA A 298 4.91 0.28 -20.29
CA ALA A 298 3.73 1.07 -20.61
C ALA A 298 2.50 0.16 -20.80
N VAL A 299 1.37 0.56 -20.22
CA VAL A 299 0.08 -0.09 -20.46
C VAL A 299 -0.28 -0.07 -21.96
N ASN A 300 -0.06 1.07 -22.61
CA ASN A 300 -0.16 1.18 -24.08
C ASN A 300 1.24 0.98 -24.69
N PRO A 301 1.46 -0.11 -25.45
CA PRO A 301 2.77 -0.36 -26.06
C PRO A 301 3.29 0.76 -26.96
N ALA A 302 2.40 1.59 -27.54
CA ALA A 302 2.79 2.75 -28.34
C ALA A 302 3.46 3.87 -27.53
N MET A 303 3.31 3.83 -26.20
CA MET A 303 3.91 4.79 -25.26
C MET A 303 5.19 4.22 -24.60
N GLU A 304 5.67 3.06 -25.04
CA GLU A 304 6.90 2.49 -24.50
C GLU A 304 8.08 3.45 -24.73
N GLY A 305 8.86 3.69 -23.68
CA GLY A 305 9.95 4.67 -23.71
C GLY A 305 9.53 6.15 -23.70
N PHE A 306 8.25 6.45 -23.46
CA PHE A 306 7.78 7.85 -23.39
C PHE A 306 8.57 8.64 -22.33
N HIS A 307 9.20 9.73 -22.74
CA HIS A 307 10.12 10.58 -21.96
C HIS A 307 11.39 9.86 -21.43
N ALA A 308 11.74 8.68 -21.91
CA ALA A 308 12.93 7.96 -21.43
C ALA A 308 14.24 8.75 -21.63
N ASP A 309 14.33 9.53 -22.71
CA ASP A 309 15.49 10.35 -23.05
C ASP A 309 15.48 11.75 -22.39
N SER A 310 14.43 12.07 -21.63
CA SER A 310 14.25 13.40 -21.01
C SER A 310 14.67 13.45 -19.53
N HIS A 311 15.47 12.47 -19.08
CA HIS A 311 15.90 12.37 -17.69
C HIS A 311 16.73 13.59 -17.26
N ASP A 312 16.14 14.46 -16.44
CA ASP A 312 16.78 15.62 -15.83
C ASP A 312 16.83 15.45 -14.30
N PRO A 313 18.04 15.21 -13.73
CA PRO A 313 18.17 14.98 -12.28
C PRO A 313 17.76 16.17 -11.42
N GLU A 314 17.94 17.41 -11.92
CA GLU A 314 17.64 18.63 -11.15
C GLU A 314 16.11 18.82 -11.06
N LEU A 315 15.39 18.67 -12.17
CA LEU A 315 13.93 18.73 -12.17
C LEU A 315 13.29 17.61 -11.34
N ILE A 316 13.85 16.39 -11.42
CA ILE A 316 13.40 15.25 -10.62
C ILE A 316 13.64 15.51 -9.13
N ALA A 317 14.82 16.05 -8.76
CA ALA A 317 15.15 16.38 -7.39
C ALA A 317 14.23 17.47 -6.84
N ALA A 318 14.00 18.54 -7.60
CA ALA A 318 13.09 19.62 -7.23
C ALA A 318 11.67 19.09 -6.98
N TRP A 319 11.16 18.21 -7.87
CA TRP A 319 9.86 17.59 -7.69
C TRP A 319 9.79 16.70 -6.44
N LYS A 320 10.79 15.86 -6.24
CA LYS A 320 10.87 14.97 -5.06
C LYS A 320 10.91 15.73 -3.74
N GLN A 321 11.61 16.88 -3.71
CA GLN A 321 11.81 17.71 -2.53
C GLN A 321 10.69 18.73 -2.29
N GLY A 322 9.73 18.86 -3.21
CA GLY A 322 8.72 19.90 -3.14
C GLY A 322 9.29 21.30 -3.27
N GLN A 323 10.12 21.52 -4.30
CA GLN A 323 10.84 22.75 -4.62
C GLN A 323 10.70 23.12 -6.11
N THR A 324 9.53 22.88 -6.68
CA THR A 324 9.26 23.14 -8.10
C THR A 324 8.85 24.59 -8.37
N GLY A 325 8.56 25.36 -7.32
CA GLY A 325 8.01 26.71 -7.43
C GLY A 325 6.48 26.73 -7.71
N TYR A 326 5.81 25.56 -7.70
CA TYR A 326 4.36 25.43 -7.79
C TYR A 326 3.80 25.01 -6.43
N PRO A 327 3.23 25.94 -5.62
CA PRO A 327 2.93 25.71 -4.22
C PRO A 327 2.08 24.46 -3.94
N MET A 328 1.04 24.19 -4.74
CA MET A 328 0.20 23.02 -4.53
C MET A 328 0.96 21.70 -4.77
N VAL A 329 1.88 21.68 -5.76
CA VAL A 329 2.74 20.51 -6.01
C VAL A 329 3.72 20.34 -4.87
N ASP A 330 4.37 21.43 -4.46
CA ASP A 330 5.41 21.42 -3.42
C ASP A 330 4.84 21.03 -2.07
N ALA A 331 3.71 21.61 -1.67
CA ALA A 331 2.98 21.22 -0.48
C ALA A 331 2.60 19.74 -0.49
N SER A 332 2.10 19.24 -1.63
CA SER A 332 1.73 17.83 -1.78
C SER A 332 2.92 16.88 -1.65
N MET A 333 4.07 17.21 -2.25
CA MET A 333 5.27 16.38 -2.17
C MET A 333 5.88 16.39 -0.77
N ARG A 334 5.87 17.55 -0.08
CA ARG A 334 6.30 17.67 1.32
C ARG A 334 5.36 16.90 2.26
N CYS A 335 4.05 17.00 2.07
CA CYS A 335 3.04 16.22 2.81
C CYS A 335 3.28 14.71 2.64
N LEU A 336 3.46 14.24 1.40
CA LEU A 336 3.77 12.83 1.13
C LEU A 336 5.04 12.36 1.86
N ALA A 337 6.10 13.16 1.80
CA ALA A 337 7.36 12.83 2.45
C ALA A 337 7.22 12.78 3.98
N ALA A 338 6.45 13.70 4.56
CA ALA A 338 6.27 13.83 6.00
C ALA A 338 5.28 12.82 6.60
N THR A 339 4.18 12.49 5.88
CA THR A 339 3.08 11.67 6.44
C THR A 339 2.97 10.28 5.81
N GLY A 340 3.48 10.10 4.58
CA GLY A 340 3.23 8.89 3.80
C GLY A 340 1.79 8.75 3.29
N TRP A 341 1.03 9.85 3.31
CA TRP A 341 -0.32 9.90 2.80
C TRP A 341 -0.53 11.15 1.93
N LEU A 342 -1.40 11.03 0.96
CA LEU A 342 -1.86 12.12 0.12
C LEU A 342 -3.20 11.71 -0.50
N ASN A 343 -4.16 12.64 -0.61
CA ASN A 343 -5.42 12.34 -1.26
C ASN A 343 -5.27 12.12 -2.77
N PHE A 344 -6.22 11.41 -3.36
CA PHE A 344 -6.12 10.99 -4.77
C PHE A 344 -5.91 12.15 -5.75
N ARG A 345 -6.59 13.29 -5.53
CA ARG A 345 -6.48 14.44 -6.44
C ARG A 345 -5.05 15.01 -6.46
N MET A 346 -4.43 15.13 -5.31
CA MET A 346 -3.05 15.63 -5.22
C MET A 346 -2.06 14.60 -5.79
N ARG A 347 -2.25 13.31 -5.55
CA ARG A 347 -1.44 12.26 -6.20
C ARG A 347 -1.53 12.37 -7.73
N ALA A 348 -2.73 12.54 -8.27
CA ALA A 348 -2.96 12.68 -9.71
C ALA A 348 -2.31 13.94 -10.28
N MET A 349 -2.40 15.07 -9.58
CA MET A 349 -1.75 16.32 -9.98
C MET A 349 -0.23 16.18 -9.99
N CYS A 350 0.37 15.63 -8.93
CA CYS A 350 1.83 15.46 -8.85
C CYS A 350 2.37 14.52 -9.94
N ALA A 351 1.63 13.44 -10.25
CA ALA A 351 1.99 12.53 -11.34
C ALA A 351 1.92 13.21 -12.72
N SER A 352 0.80 13.91 -12.99
CA SER A 352 0.64 14.69 -14.23
C SER A 352 1.69 15.80 -14.35
N PHE A 353 2.01 16.48 -13.24
CA PHE A 353 3.05 17.50 -13.23
C PHE A 353 4.41 16.95 -13.64
N LEU A 354 4.84 15.84 -13.05
CA LEU A 354 6.11 15.20 -13.39
C LEU A 354 6.16 14.78 -14.88
N CYS A 355 5.10 14.11 -15.35
CA CYS A 355 5.12 13.48 -16.67
C CYS A 355 4.75 14.44 -17.81
N ASP A 356 3.76 15.32 -17.59
CA ASP A 356 3.23 16.17 -18.65
C ASP A 356 3.91 17.56 -18.69
N LEU A 357 4.23 18.13 -17.53
CA LEU A 357 4.82 19.47 -17.45
C LEU A 357 6.34 19.43 -17.38
N LEU A 358 6.92 18.58 -16.55
CA LEU A 358 8.37 18.40 -16.48
C LEU A 358 8.88 17.39 -17.52
N GLN A 359 8.01 16.65 -18.17
CA GLN A 359 8.33 15.65 -19.21
C GLN A 359 9.33 14.59 -18.74
N GLN A 360 9.26 14.18 -17.49
CA GLN A 360 10.14 13.18 -16.90
C GLN A 360 9.56 11.77 -17.00
N PRO A 361 10.41 10.71 -16.97
CA PRO A 361 9.94 9.33 -17.02
C PRO A 361 9.00 8.99 -15.86
N TRP A 362 7.84 8.43 -16.18
CA TRP A 362 6.78 8.12 -15.22
C TRP A 362 7.21 7.18 -14.10
N LYS A 363 8.08 6.20 -14.42
CA LYS A 363 8.52 5.16 -13.48
C LYS A 363 9.24 5.75 -12.26
N ILE A 364 10.02 6.82 -12.45
CA ILE A 364 10.74 7.51 -11.37
C ILE A 364 9.76 8.05 -10.33
N GLY A 365 8.68 8.66 -10.78
CA GLY A 365 7.65 9.18 -9.89
C GLY A 365 6.83 8.08 -9.24
N ALA A 366 6.49 7.03 -9.99
CA ALA A 366 5.75 5.90 -9.46
C ALA A 366 6.54 5.15 -8.37
N ASP A 367 7.85 4.96 -8.54
CA ASP A 367 8.73 4.35 -7.55
C ASP A 367 8.88 5.22 -6.30
N TRP A 368 8.98 6.55 -6.48
CA TRP A 368 9.03 7.48 -5.36
C TRP A 368 7.75 7.44 -4.52
N PHE A 369 6.59 7.44 -5.15
CA PHE A 369 5.30 7.29 -4.47
C PHE A 369 5.20 5.92 -3.79
N TYR A 370 5.62 4.85 -4.48
CA TYR A 370 5.59 3.50 -3.92
C TYR A 370 6.44 3.38 -2.65
N TYR A 371 7.61 4.01 -2.61
CA TYR A 371 8.47 4.03 -1.43
C TYR A 371 7.84 4.78 -0.26
N HIS A 372 7.32 5.99 -0.51
CA HIS A 372 6.86 6.89 0.56
C HIS A 372 5.47 6.59 1.11
N LEU A 373 4.55 6.05 0.29
CA LEU A 373 3.18 5.80 0.70
C LEU A 373 3.06 4.63 1.68
N ILE A 374 2.33 4.83 2.79
CA ILE A 374 2.01 3.76 3.73
C ILE A 374 1.08 2.72 3.07
N ASP A 375 0.16 3.19 2.22
CA ASP A 375 -0.81 2.38 1.49
C ASP A 375 -0.34 1.91 0.11
N ALA A 376 0.98 1.91 -0.15
CA ALA A 376 1.53 1.59 -1.46
C ALA A 376 1.08 0.21 -1.95
N ASP A 377 0.12 0.20 -2.86
CA ASP A 377 -0.38 -0.97 -3.56
C ASP A 377 0.18 -0.95 -4.99
N PRO A 378 0.93 -1.99 -5.44
CA PRO A 378 1.54 -1.97 -6.75
C PRO A 378 0.52 -1.87 -7.89
N ALA A 379 -0.63 -2.56 -7.76
CA ALA A 379 -1.67 -2.54 -8.77
C ALA A 379 -2.24 -1.13 -8.97
N ILE A 380 -2.50 -0.44 -7.86
CA ILE A 380 -3.11 0.90 -7.88
C ILE A 380 -2.05 1.94 -8.21
N ASN A 381 -0.89 1.92 -7.56
CA ASN A 381 0.13 2.96 -7.70
C ASN A 381 0.66 3.07 -9.14
N TYR A 382 1.16 1.97 -9.71
CA TYR A 382 1.79 2.01 -11.03
C TYR A 382 0.76 2.23 -12.16
N THR A 383 -0.39 1.59 -12.07
CA THR A 383 -1.43 1.74 -13.11
C THR A 383 -2.06 3.14 -13.08
N GLN A 384 -2.31 3.69 -11.89
CA GLN A 384 -2.82 5.05 -11.75
C GLN A 384 -1.79 6.08 -12.19
N PHE A 385 -0.51 5.91 -11.85
CA PHE A 385 0.53 6.83 -12.28
C PHE A 385 0.59 6.90 -13.81
N GLN A 386 0.57 5.76 -14.51
CA GLN A 386 0.49 5.72 -15.97
C GLN A 386 -0.80 6.35 -16.51
N THR A 387 -1.93 6.18 -15.82
CA THR A 387 -3.20 6.80 -16.21
C THR A 387 -3.08 8.33 -16.18
N GLN A 388 -2.47 8.87 -15.14
CA GLN A 388 -2.28 10.33 -15.00
C GLN A 388 -1.21 10.86 -15.96
N ALA A 389 -0.23 10.05 -16.34
CA ALA A 389 0.78 10.35 -17.35
C ALA A 389 0.27 10.21 -18.81
N GLY A 390 -1.03 9.92 -19.00
CA GLY A 390 -1.61 9.76 -20.35
C GLY A 390 -1.17 8.50 -21.10
N MET A 391 -0.55 7.53 -20.43
CA MET A 391 0.06 6.37 -21.08
C MET A 391 -0.90 5.19 -21.33
N VAL A 392 -2.16 5.30 -20.90
CA VAL A 392 -3.15 4.23 -21.05
C VAL A 392 -3.86 4.30 -22.43
N GLY A 393 -3.89 5.45 -23.07
CA GLY A 393 -4.32 5.65 -24.46
C GLY A 393 -5.82 5.58 -24.73
N VAL A 394 -6.67 5.38 -23.70
CA VAL A 394 -8.14 5.26 -23.86
C VAL A 394 -8.92 6.49 -23.40
N ASN A 395 -8.29 7.38 -22.65
CA ASN A 395 -8.92 8.56 -22.10
C ASN A 395 -8.27 9.84 -22.64
N MET A 396 -9.05 10.90 -22.69
CA MET A 396 -8.51 12.23 -22.96
C MET A 396 -7.50 12.59 -21.86
N LEU A 397 -6.30 12.99 -22.25
CA LEU A 397 -5.25 13.46 -21.36
C LEU A 397 -5.81 14.57 -20.45
N ARG A 398 -5.69 14.39 -19.14
CA ARG A 398 -6.08 15.40 -18.16
C ARG A 398 -4.82 15.99 -17.55
N ILE A 399 -4.37 17.09 -18.11
CA ILE A 399 -3.28 17.85 -17.49
C ILE A 399 -3.88 18.66 -16.33
N TYR A 400 -3.41 18.39 -15.13
CA TYR A 400 -3.81 19.15 -13.96
C TYR A 400 -3.03 20.48 -13.95
N ASN A 401 -3.77 21.60 -13.97
CA ASN A 401 -3.16 22.91 -13.79
C ASN A 401 -2.95 23.18 -12.30
N PRO A 402 -1.68 23.22 -11.79
CA PRO A 402 -1.42 23.37 -10.35
C PRO A 402 -1.98 24.65 -9.75
N ARG A 403 -1.94 25.77 -10.49
CA ARG A 403 -2.50 27.05 -10.05
C ARG A 403 -4.01 26.97 -9.84
N LYS A 404 -4.71 26.32 -10.80
CA LYS A 404 -6.15 26.09 -10.65
C LYS A 404 -6.46 25.17 -9.49
N GLN A 405 -5.57 24.24 -9.13
CA GLN A 405 -5.78 23.38 -7.95
C GLN A 405 -5.71 24.20 -6.65
N VAL A 406 -4.86 25.23 -6.55
CA VAL A 406 -4.88 26.18 -5.42
C VAL A 406 -6.26 26.83 -5.31
N GLN A 407 -6.71 27.47 -6.40
CA GLN A 407 -7.99 28.22 -6.44
C GLN A 407 -9.21 27.35 -6.12
N ASP A 408 -9.22 26.09 -6.61
CA ASP A 408 -10.38 25.18 -6.49
C ASP A 408 -10.37 24.36 -5.19
N ASN A 409 -9.20 24.07 -4.58
CA ASN A 409 -9.07 23.08 -3.51
C ASN A 409 -8.33 23.57 -2.25
N ASP A 410 -7.71 24.75 -2.31
CA ASP A 410 -7.06 25.39 -1.15
C ASP A 410 -7.08 26.93 -1.28
N PRO A 411 -8.26 27.55 -1.51
CA PRO A 411 -8.38 28.98 -1.79
C PRO A 411 -7.89 29.85 -0.62
N ASP A 412 -8.02 29.37 0.60
CA ASP A 412 -7.59 30.03 1.82
C ASP A 412 -6.15 29.70 2.20
N GLY A 413 -5.47 28.82 1.42
CA GLY A 413 -4.07 28.46 1.58
C GLY A 413 -3.71 27.69 2.86
N GLU A 414 -4.66 26.99 3.47
CA GLU A 414 -4.45 26.26 4.71
C GLU A 414 -3.43 25.14 4.51
N PHE A 415 -3.63 24.28 3.49
CA PHE A 415 -2.71 23.20 3.15
C PHE A 415 -1.35 23.71 2.69
N ILE A 416 -1.33 24.73 1.82
CA ILE A 416 -0.07 25.30 1.34
C ILE A 416 0.76 25.86 2.50
N ARG A 417 0.16 26.62 3.42
CA ARG A 417 0.89 27.22 4.55
C ARG A 417 1.36 26.20 5.57
N GLU A 418 0.63 25.11 5.74
CA GLU A 418 1.04 24.01 6.59
C GLU A 418 2.35 23.38 6.08
N TRP A 419 2.41 23.09 4.77
CA TRP A 419 3.54 22.37 4.18
C TRP A 419 4.62 23.25 3.58
N ILE A 420 4.34 24.54 3.38
CA ILE A 420 5.28 25.56 2.92
C ILE A 420 5.24 26.76 3.88
N PRO A 421 5.78 26.63 5.10
CA PRO A 421 5.75 27.70 6.08
C PRO A 421 6.45 28.97 5.58
N GLU A 422 7.32 28.88 4.58
CA GLU A 422 7.95 30.01 3.89
C GLU A 422 6.95 30.96 3.24
N LEU A 423 5.76 30.46 2.90
CA LEU A 423 4.66 31.24 2.30
C LEU A 423 3.58 31.67 3.34
N ALA A 424 3.78 31.40 4.62
CA ALA A 424 2.76 31.64 5.65
C ALA A 424 2.27 33.09 5.71
N GLY A 425 3.13 34.05 5.43
CA GLY A 425 2.80 35.47 5.43
C GLY A 425 2.19 35.99 4.12
N LEU A 426 2.19 35.18 3.06
CA LEU A 426 1.73 35.63 1.73
C LEU A 426 0.19 35.73 1.69
N PRO A 427 -0.39 36.82 1.13
CA PRO A 427 -1.84 36.89 0.92
C PRO A 427 -2.38 35.80 0.00
N ASP A 428 -3.61 35.35 0.25
CA ASP A 428 -4.24 34.24 -0.47
C ASP A 428 -4.26 34.44 -1.98
N GLU A 429 -4.47 35.67 -2.44
CA GLU A 429 -4.51 36.04 -3.86
C GLU A 429 -3.18 35.86 -4.60
N HIS A 430 -2.09 35.61 -3.88
CA HIS A 430 -0.76 35.39 -4.46
C HIS A 430 -0.28 33.93 -4.31
N LEU A 431 -1.01 33.07 -3.60
CA LEU A 431 -0.57 31.71 -3.33
C LEU A 431 -0.52 30.81 -4.58
N ASP A 432 -1.30 31.10 -5.61
CA ASP A 432 -1.29 30.32 -6.85
C ASP A 432 -0.13 30.69 -7.78
N GLN A 433 0.45 31.90 -7.61
CA GLN A 433 1.55 32.45 -8.40
C GLN A 433 2.47 33.34 -7.54
N PRO A 434 3.20 32.78 -6.58
CA PRO A 434 4.05 33.57 -5.67
C PRO A 434 5.09 34.42 -6.40
N GLU A 435 5.61 33.93 -7.51
CA GLU A 435 6.61 34.60 -8.34
C GLU A 435 6.11 35.93 -8.94
N LYS A 436 4.79 36.16 -8.97
CA LYS A 436 4.18 37.41 -9.44
C LYS A 436 3.86 38.40 -8.33
N THR A 437 4.18 38.04 -7.07
CA THR A 437 3.90 38.93 -5.94
C THR A 437 4.74 40.18 -6.04
N PRO A 438 4.12 41.38 -5.98
CA PRO A 438 4.86 42.63 -6.02
C PRO A 438 5.87 42.74 -4.87
N LEU A 439 7.06 43.31 -5.13
CA LEU A 439 8.15 43.41 -4.12
C LEU A 439 7.72 44.11 -2.82
N HIS A 440 6.84 45.13 -2.91
CA HIS A 440 6.34 45.78 -1.70
C HIS A 440 5.47 44.85 -0.86
N VAL A 441 4.67 43.98 -1.48
CA VAL A 441 3.85 42.98 -0.77
C VAL A 441 4.77 41.93 -0.13
N GLN A 442 5.80 41.46 -0.86
CA GLN A 442 6.81 40.54 -0.30
C GLN A 442 7.49 41.14 0.95
N ALA A 443 7.88 42.41 0.85
CA ALA A 443 8.51 43.13 1.95
C ALA A 443 7.57 43.33 3.17
N ASP A 444 6.31 43.68 2.91
CA ASP A 444 5.29 43.86 3.95
C ASP A 444 4.95 42.56 4.68
N CYS A 445 5.00 41.42 3.97
CA CYS A 445 4.71 40.09 4.51
C CYS A 445 5.96 39.41 5.11
N GLY A 446 7.16 39.95 4.88
CA GLY A 446 8.40 39.31 5.29
C GLY A 446 8.75 38.03 4.52
N VAL A 447 8.17 37.87 3.31
CA VAL A 447 8.40 36.74 2.41
C VAL A 447 9.39 37.17 1.33
N SER A 448 10.42 36.35 1.06
CA SER A 448 11.36 36.55 -0.04
C SER A 448 11.15 35.42 -1.05
N ILE A 449 10.71 35.78 -2.24
CA ILE A 449 10.52 34.83 -3.35
C ILE A 449 11.71 35.04 -4.29
N GLY A 450 12.54 34.01 -4.45
CA GLY A 450 13.69 34.04 -5.35
C GLY A 450 13.29 34.24 -6.80
N GLU A 451 14.20 34.82 -7.60
CA GLU A 451 14.06 34.98 -9.05
C GLU A 451 14.66 33.76 -9.81
N ASP A 452 14.95 32.64 -9.14
CA ASP A 452 15.64 31.48 -9.72
C ASP A 452 14.69 30.45 -10.33
#